data_6c21707e695fb7701ab85ea45b71148e
#
_entry.id   6c21707e695fb7701ab85ea45b71148e
#
_cell.length_a   1.000
_cell.length_b   1.000
_cell.length_c   1.000
_cell.angle_alpha   90.00
_cell.angle_beta   90.00
_cell.angle_gamma   90.00
#
_symmetry.space_group_name_H-M   'P 1'
#
loop_
_entity.id
_entity.type
_entity.pdbx_description
1 polymer ?
#
loop_
_entity_poly.entity_id
_entity_poly.type
_entity_poly.pdbx_seq_one_letter_code
_entity_poly.pdbx_strand_id
1 'polypeptide(L)'
;MEYVELNIDVISSQQAEIITAMLEDYPFEAFSEEESMLKAYIPATDYERCSDEVRQTLALLGIESYSAENIEQQNWNSEWESSFEAVEVAGECPICIRAQHHTPPAEGVMDVIIAPRMSFGTGHHTTTALMSKTIAQMGVENLRGLDMGCGTGVLAIVATKCGAKNMVAVDIDDWACDSCLESIALSGVENLIEVRCGSMEQVAAGEKFDSSGRSQWC
;
A
#
# COMPACT_ATOMS: atom_id res chain seq x y z
N MET A 1 1.00 -13.69 8.78
CA MET A 1 0.35 -15.02 8.74
C MET A 1 1.35 -15.94 8.05
N GLU A 2 1.62 -17.13 8.58
CA GLU A 2 2.55 -18.09 7.96
C GLU A 2 1.78 -18.91 6.93
N TYR A 3 2.40 -19.16 5.79
CA TYR A 3 1.83 -19.97 4.71
C TYR A 3 2.64 -21.24 4.48
N VAL A 4 1.98 -22.25 3.93
CA VAL A 4 2.62 -23.45 3.38
C VAL A 4 2.51 -23.38 1.86
N GLU A 5 3.63 -23.46 1.17
CA GLU A 5 3.72 -23.69 -0.27
C GLU A 5 3.83 -25.19 -0.55
N LEU A 6 2.88 -25.71 -1.31
CA LEU A 6 2.95 -27.05 -1.85
C LEU A 6 3.55 -26.99 -3.25
N ASN A 7 4.66 -27.70 -3.46
CA ASN A 7 5.28 -27.82 -4.77
C ASN A 7 4.95 -29.22 -5.35
N ILE A 8 4.16 -29.27 -6.38
CA ILE A 8 3.62 -30.46 -6.99
C ILE A 8 4.14 -30.59 -8.42
N ASP A 9 4.90 -31.65 -8.73
CA ASP A 9 5.34 -31.90 -10.10
C ASP A 9 4.17 -32.29 -10.98
N VAL A 10 4.05 -31.62 -12.12
CA VAL A 10 2.99 -31.84 -13.11
C VAL A 10 3.57 -32.16 -14.49
N ILE A 11 2.94 -33.05 -15.23
CA ILE A 11 3.38 -33.48 -16.57
C ILE A 11 2.72 -32.70 -17.70
N SER A 12 1.69 -31.90 -17.38
CA SER A 12 0.97 -31.05 -18.34
C SER A 12 0.13 -30.01 -17.62
N SER A 13 -0.18 -28.90 -18.30
CA SER A 13 -1.11 -27.88 -17.79
C SER A 13 -2.52 -28.46 -17.53
N GLN A 14 -2.96 -29.44 -18.29
CA GLN A 14 -4.24 -30.10 -18.05
C GLN A 14 -4.24 -30.85 -16.71
N GLN A 15 -3.12 -31.47 -16.31
CA GLN A 15 -2.99 -32.10 -14.99
C GLN A 15 -2.99 -31.04 -13.89
N ALA A 16 -2.29 -29.91 -14.09
CA ALA A 16 -2.28 -28.80 -13.16
C ALA A 16 -3.70 -28.25 -12.94
N GLU A 17 -4.49 -28.05 -13.99
CA GLU A 17 -5.89 -27.60 -13.90
C GLU A 17 -6.75 -28.58 -13.09
N ILE A 18 -6.60 -29.90 -13.30
CA ILE A 18 -7.35 -30.91 -12.55
C ILE A 18 -6.97 -30.87 -11.06
N ILE A 19 -5.67 -30.79 -10.75
CA ILE A 19 -5.19 -30.72 -9.37
C ILE A 19 -5.71 -29.45 -8.71
N THR A 20 -5.62 -28.30 -9.38
CA THR A 20 -6.14 -27.02 -8.89
C THR A 20 -7.62 -27.13 -8.55
N ALA A 21 -8.43 -27.63 -9.47
CA ALA A 21 -9.88 -27.79 -9.24
C ALA A 21 -10.22 -28.69 -8.04
N MET A 22 -9.41 -29.72 -7.79
CA MET A 22 -9.59 -30.59 -6.62
C MET A 22 -9.10 -29.98 -5.32
N LEU A 23 -8.09 -29.12 -5.39
CA LEU A 23 -7.56 -28.42 -4.23
C LEU A 23 -8.38 -27.17 -3.86
N GLU A 24 -9.19 -26.62 -4.76
CA GLU A 24 -10.17 -25.56 -4.46
C GLU A 24 -11.23 -25.95 -3.42
N ASP A 25 -11.44 -27.26 -3.19
CA ASP A 25 -12.30 -27.75 -2.10
C ASP A 25 -11.70 -27.52 -0.71
N TYR A 26 -10.43 -27.15 -0.63
CA TYR A 26 -9.68 -26.82 0.58
C TYR A 26 -9.36 -25.31 0.62
N PRO A 27 -8.98 -24.74 1.76
CA PRO A 27 -8.73 -23.31 1.90
C PRO A 27 -7.39 -22.84 1.29
N PHE A 28 -7.08 -23.28 0.06
CA PHE A 28 -5.99 -22.70 -0.71
C PHE A 28 -6.41 -21.34 -1.25
N GLU A 29 -5.51 -20.35 -1.13
CA GLU A 29 -5.79 -18.97 -1.51
C GLU A 29 -5.21 -18.59 -2.88
N ALA A 30 -4.18 -19.28 -3.33
CA ALA A 30 -3.54 -19.01 -4.61
C ALA A 30 -2.90 -20.25 -5.22
N PHE A 31 -2.82 -20.25 -6.56
CA PHE A 31 -2.14 -21.25 -7.35
C PHE A 31 -1.27 -20.57 -8.40
N SER A 32 -0.08 -21.12 -8.67
CA SER A 32 0.84 -20.65 -9.72
C SER A 32 1.41 -21.85 -10.46
N GLU A 33 1.40 -21.82 -11.79
CA GLU A 33 2.02 -22.85 -12.63
C GLU A 33 3.34 -22.31 -13.19
N GLU A 34 4.45 -23.00 -12.90
CA GLU A 34 5.79 -22.67 -13.38
C GLU A 34 6.38 -23.89 -14.11
N GLU A 35 6.55 -23.79 -15.43
CA GLU A 35 7.07 -24.87 -16.29
C GLU A 35 6.37 -26.21 -16.07
N SER A 36 6.89 -27.07 -15.17
CA SER A 36 6.37 -28.41 -14.87
C SER A 36 5.99 -28.57 -13.40
N MET A 37 5.76 -27.48 -12.70
CA MET A 37 5.45 -27.43 -11.27
C MET A 37 4.19 -26.61 -11.02
N LEU A 38 3.26 -27.17 -10.25
CA LEU A 38 2.14 -26.44 -9.67
C LEU A 38 2.47 -26.08 -8.23
N LYS A 39 2.46 -24.80 -7.94
CA LYS A 39 2.58 -24.25 -6.59
C LYS A 39 1.20 -23.90 -6.06
N ALA A 40 0.88 -24.35 -4.85
CA ALA A 40 -0.39 -24.05 -4.19
C ALA A 40 -0.11 -23.48 -2.79
N TYR A 41 -0.80 -22.40 -2.43
CA TYR A 41 -0.55 -21.63 -1.21
C TYR A 41 -1.74 -21.72 -0.27
N ILE A 42 -1.48 -22.11 0.98
CA ILE A 42 -2.49 -22.29 2.02
C ILE A 42 -1.99 -21.71 3.34
N PRO A 43 -2.83 -21.04 4.17
CA PRO A 43 -2.45 -20.65 5.53
C PRO A 43 -1.99 -21.85 6.34
N ALA A 44 -0.86 -21.71 7.07
CA ALA A 44 -0.25 -22.83 7.81
C ALA A 44 -1.20 -23.49 8.81
N THR A 45 -2.03 -22.66 9.49
CA THR A 45 -3.05 -23.13 10.43
C THR A 45 -4.13 -23.99 9.78
N ASP A 46 -4.46 -23.71 8.53
CA ASP A 46 -5.48 -24.45 7.78
C ASP A 46 -4.89 -25.71 7.15
N TYR A 47 -3.62 -25.64 6.71
CA TYR A 47 -2.90 -26.83 6.25
C TYR A 47 -2.75 -27.88 7.35
N GLU A 48 -2.44 -27.49 8.59
CA GLU A 48 -2.38 -28.41 9.73
C GLU A 48 -3.71 -29.17 9.91
N ARG A 49 -4.85 -28.58 9.58
CA ARG A 49 -6.17 -29.18 9.73
C ARG A 49 -6.53 -30.13 8.61
N CYS A 50 -6.09 -29.88 7.37
CA CYS A 50 -6.49 -30.62 6.19
C CYS A 50 -5.36 -31.40 5.50
N SER A 51 -4.14 -31.39 6.04
CA SER A 51 -2.96 -31.98 5.38
C SER A 51 -3.11 -33.45 5.01
N ASP A 52 -3.77 -34.27 5.86
CA ASP A 52 -4.01 -35.68 5.58
C ASP A 52 -5.03 -35.88 4.45
N GLU A 53 -6.06 -35.04 4.38
CA GLU A 53 -7.08 -35.07 3.35
C GLU A 53 -6.51 -34.61 2.00
N VAL A 54 -5.71 -33.52 2.00
CA VAL A 54 -4.97 -33.04 0.84
C VAL A 54 -4.06 -34.11 0.28
N ARG A 55 -3.30 -34.83 1.16
CA ARG A 55 -2.44 -35.93 0.77
C ARG A 55 -3.21 -37.06 0.09
N GLN A 56 -4.38 -37.43 0.64
CA GLN A 56 -5.24 -38.47 0.04
C GLN A 56 -5.77 -38.04 -1.32
N THR A 57 -6.20 -36.79 -1.46
CA THR A 57 -6.68 -36.23 -2.73
C THR A 57 -5.59 -36.27 -3.79
N LEU A 58 -4.38 -35.82 -3.47
CA LEU A 58 -3.24 -35.86 -4.38
C LEU A 58 -2.86 -37.30 -4.78
N ALA A 59 -2.89 -38.24 -3.82
CA ALA A 59 -2.64 -39.65 -4.11
C ALA A 59 -3.68 -40.26 -5.06
N LEU A 60 -4.96 -39.89 -4.95
CA LEU A 60 -6.03 -40.31 -5.89
C LEU A 60 -5.79 -39.79 -7.30
N LEU A 61 -5.12 -38.64 -7.45
CA LEU A 61 -4.72 -38.05 -8.73
C LEU A 61 -3.38 -38.58 -9.27
N GLY A 62 -2.79 -39.59 -8.58
CA GLY A 62 -1.53 -40.20 -8.98
C GLY A 62 -0.28 -39.40 -8.60
N ILE A 63 -0.43 -38.40 -7.72
CA ILE A 63 0.69 -37.65 -7.17
C ILE A 63 1.20 -38.34 -5.92
N GLU A 64 2.31 -39.08 -6.05
CA GLU A 64 2.89 -39.86 -4.95
C GLU A 64 3.82 -39.02 -4.06
N SER A 65 4.39 -37.94 -4.60
CA SER A 65 5.31 -37.04 -3.88
C SER A 65 5.08 -35.60 -4.24
N TYR A 66 5.13 -34.75 -3.23
CA TYR A 66 5.16 -33.29 -3.33
C TYR A 66 5.96 -32.74 -2.16
N SER A 67 6.52 -31.55 -2.27
CA SER A 67 7.10 -30.88 -1.11
C SER A 67 6.08 -29.92 -0.50
N ALA A 68 6.14 -29.76 0.83
CA ALA A 68 5.40 -28.77 1.58
C ALA A 68 6.41 -27.95 2.38
N GLU A 69 6.55 -26.70 2.05
CA GLU A 69 7.52 -25.81 2.66
C GLU A 69 6.81 -24.67 3.38
N ASN A 70 7.18 -24.44 4.65
CA ASN A 70 6.72 -23.25 5.32
C ASN A 70 7.41 -22.06 4.68
N ILE A 71 6.62 -21.19 4.07
CA ILE A 71 7.07 -19.88 3.63
C ILE A 71 6.72 -18.89 4.73
N GLU A 72 7.75 -18.33 5.35
CA GLU A 72 7.56 -17.08 6.05
C GLU A 72 6.95 -16.11 5.02
N GLN A 73 5.91 -15.42 5.42
CA GLN A 73 5.34 -14.37 4.58
C GLN A 73 6.51 -13.49 4.13
N GLN A 74 7.00 -13.74 2.91
CA GLN A 74 8.00 -12.89 2.31
C GLN A 74 7.35 -11.51 2.26
N ASN A 75 7.80 -10.65 3.12
CA ASN A 75 7.23 -9.32 3.25
C ASN A 75 7.68 -8.53 2.01
N TRP A 76 7.03 -8.81 0.87
CA TRP A 76 7.24 -8.10 -0.38
C TRP A 76 7.12 -6.59 -0.17
N ASN A 77 6.34 -6.19 0.84
CA ASN A 77 6.24 -4.82 1.26
C ASN A 77 7.57 -4.32 1.84
N SER A 78 8.26 -5.10 2.67
CA SER A 78 9.54 -4.68 3.25
C SER A 78 10.66 -4.61 2.21
N GLU A 79 10.67 -5.50 1.22
CA GLU A 79 11.63 -5.45 0.12
C GLU A 79 11.36 -4.24 -0.78
N TRP A 80 10.09 -3.98 -1.11
CA TRP A 80 9.69 -2.79 -1.86
C TRP A 80 9.94 -1.50 -1.04
N GLU A 81 9.58 -1.48 0.24
CA GLU A 81 9.83 -0.35 1.14
C GLU A 81 11.32 -0.03 1.28
N SER A 82 12.17 -1.06 1.29
CA SER A 82 13.63 -0.90 1.34
C SER A 82 14.23 -0.43 0.01
N SER A 83 13.59 -0.74 -1.12
CA SER A 83 13.99 -0.31 -2.46
C SER A 83 13.39 1.05 -2.87
N PHE A 84 12.51 1.63 -2.04
CA PHE A 84 11.92 2.94 -2.29
C PHE A 84 13.01 4.00 -2.40
N GLU A 85 13.01 4.77 -3.49
CA GLU A 85 13.92 5.88 -3.70
C GLU A 85 13.27 7.22 -3.32
N ALA A 86 14.04 8.14 -2.74
CA ALA A 86 13.54 9.48 -2.43
C ALA A 86 13.23 10.26 -3.73
N VAL A 87 12.12 10.99 -3.73
CA VAL A 87 11.67 11.78 -4.88
C VAL A 87 11.93 13.26 -4.61
N GLU A 88 12.66 13.92 -5.51
CA GLU A 88 12.89 15.34 -5.47
C GLU A 88 11.93 16.07 -6.43
N VAL A 89 11.13 16.99 -5.90
CA VAL A 89 10.23 17.85 -6.66
C VAL A 89 10.87 19.23 -6.78
N ALA A 90 11.43 19.53 -7.94
CA ALA A 90 12.09 20.80 -8.19
C ALA A 90 11.09 21.95 -8.40
N GLY A 91 11.43 23.14 -7.85
CA GLY A 91 10.60 24.34 -7.96
C GLY A 91 11.14 25.48 -7.12
N GLU A 92 10.36 26.57 -6.99
CA GLU A 92 10.66 27.70 -6.11
C GLU A 92 10.66 27.27 -4.64
N CYS A 93 9.80 26.30 -4.29
CA CYS A 93 9.80 25.62 -3.01
C CYS A 93 10.15 24.13 -3.28
N PRO A 94 11.42 23.74 -3.27
CA PRO A 94 11.81 22.37 -3.54
C PRO A 94 11.33 21.46 -2.41
N ILE A 95 10.86 20.25 -2.78
CA ILE A 95 10.29 19.27 -1.85
C ILE A 95 11.05 17.96 -2.04
N CYS A 96 11.43 17.32 -0.95
CA CYS A 96 11.95 15.96 -0.92
C CYS A 96 10.92 15.06 -0.24
N ILE A 97 10.38 14.09 -0.97
CA ILE A 97 9.49 13.06 -0.46
C ILE A 97 10.36 11.80 -0.25
N ARG A 98 10.47 11.35 0.98
CA ARG A 98 11.38 10.26 1.35
C ARG A 98 10.81 9.34 2.42
N ALA A 99 11.36 8.15 2.52
CA ALA A 99 11.15 7.28 3.68
C ALA A 99 12.07 7.67 4.85
N GLN A 100 11.75 7.19 6.04
CA GLN A 100 12.48 7.53 7.27
C GLN A 100 13.98 7.13 7.20
N HIS A 101 14.31 6.05 6.52
CA HIS A 101 15.69 5.54 6.42
C HIS A 101 16.58 6.36 5.46
N HIS A 102 16.02 7.22 4.63
CA HIS A 102 16.80 8.07 3.73
C HIS A 102 17.44 9.25 4.46
N THR A 103 18.58 9.70 3.94
CA THR A 103 19.23 10.90 4.42
C THR A 103 18.31 12.12 4.27
N PRO A 104 18.19 12.97 5.30
CA PRO A 104 17.46 14.23 5.20
C PRO A 104 17.97 15.12 4.06
N PRO A 105 17.10 15.88 3.40
CA PRO A 105 17.50 16.80 2.34
C PRO A 105 18.33 17.98 2.85
N ALA A 106 18.91 18.73 1.92
CA ALA A 106 19.65 19.94 2.23
C ALA A 106 18.74 21.03 2.87
N GLU A 107 19.36 21.96 3.58
CA GLU A 107 18.65 23.12 4.15
C GLU A 107 17.91 23.92 3.07
N GLY A 108 16.68 24.31 3.35
CA GLY A 108 15.81 25.04 2.41
C GLY A 108 14.95 24.13 1.51
N VAL A 109 15.11 22.82 1.58
CA VAL A 109 14.24 21.85 0.91
C VAL A 109 13.17 21.37 1.91
N MET A 110 11.92 21.40 1.52
CA MET A 110 10.81 20.86 2.35
C MET A 110 10.96 19.35 2.49
N ASP A 111 11.16 18.89 3.70
CA ASP A 111 11.29 17.46 4.02
C ASP A 111 9.92 16.86 4.33
N VAL A 112 9.48 15.91 3.48
CA VAL A 112 8.22 15.17 3.63
C VAL A 112 8.56 13.70 3.82
N ILE A 113 8.34 13.20 5.03
CA ILE A 113 8.62 11.80 5.36
C ILE A 113 7.32 11.02 5.23
N ILE A 114 7.36 9.96 4.43
CA ILE A 114 6.22 9.06 4.25
C ILE A 114 6.58 7.65 4.70
N ALA A 115 5.56 6.86 5.06
CA ALA A 115 5.65 5.42 5.18
C ALA A 115 5.32 4.83 3.81
N PRO A 116 6.33 4.39 3.01
CA PRO A 116 6.11 3.89 1.67
C PRO A 116 5.51 2.49 1.74
N ARG A 117 4.20 2.39 1.94
CA ARG A 117 3.47 1.13 1.83
C ARG A 117 2.94 0.98 0.40
N MET A 118 2.37 -0.17 0.05
CA MET A 118 1.75 -0.39 -1.28
C MET A 118 0.48 0.46 -1.46
N SER A 119 0.56 1.73 -1.08
CA SER A 119 -0.49 2.74 -1.25
C SER A 119 -0.05 3.81 -2.23
N PHE A 120 -1.01 4.47 -2.88
CA PHE A 120 -0.72 5.57 -3.79
C PHE A 120 -0.19 6.79 -3.01
N GLY A 121 0.59 7.66 -3.68
CA GLY A 121 1.09 8.90 -3.07
C GLY A 121 2.56 8.87 -2.65
N THR A 122 3.35 7.93 -3.17
CA THR A 122 4.80 7.82 -2.89
C THR A 122 5.65 8.92 -3.53
N GLY A 123 5.07 9.74 -4.39
CA GLY A 123 5.79 10.81 -5.10
C GLY A 123 6.32 10.42 -6.48
N HIS A 124 6.53 9.14 -6.75
CA HIS A 124 7.05 8.66 -8.05
C HIS A 124 6.07 8.91 -9.21
N HIS A 125 4.78 8.92 -8.93
CA HIS A 125 3.80 9.23 -9.97
C HIS A 125 3.83 10.74 -10.27
N THR A 126 3.89 11.08 -11.55
CA THR A 126 3.96 12.48 -12.02
C THR A 126 2.86 13.36 -11.43
N THR A 127 1.65 12.82 -11.24
CA THR A 127 0.53 13.55 -10.65
C THR A 127 0.84 13.98 -9.22
N THR A 128 1.39 13.09 -8.38
CA THR A 128 1.74 13.42 -6.99
C THR A 128 2.79 14.52 -6.93
N ALA A 129 3.83 14.44 -7.76
CA ALA A 129 4.88 15.45 -7.83
C ALA A 129 4.32 16.81 -8.30
N LEU A 130 3.49 16.81 -9.35
CA LEU A 130 2.85 18.04 -9.87
C LEU A 130 1.88 18.66 -8.86
N MET A 131 1.06 17.85 -8.19
CA MET A 131 0.14 18.34 -7.16
C MET A 131 0.88 18.90 -5.96
N SER A 132 1.93 18.22 -5.46
CA SER A 132 2.79 18.72 -4.38
C SER A 132 3.39 20.09 -4.73
N LYS A 133 3.94 20.22 -5.94
CA LYS A 133 4.46 21.49 -6.44
C LYS A 133 3.38 22.57 -6.54
N THR A 134 2.19 22.23 -7.02
CA THR A 134 1.08 23.15 -7.15
C THR A 134 0.63 23.66 -5.78
N ILE A 135 0.45 22.77 -4.81
CA ILE A 135 0.07 23.13 -3.43
C ILE A 135 1.11 24.09 -2.82
N ALA A 136 2.40 23.84 -3.01
CA ALA A 136 3.47 24.70 -2.50
C ALA A 136 3.45 26.13 -3.10
N GLN A 137 2.80 26.30 -4.27
CA GLN A 137 2.70 27.60 -4.96
C GLN A 137 1.35 28.30 -4.78
N MET A 138 0.34 27.61 -4.25
CA MET A 138 -1.04 28.11 -4.19
C MET A 138 -1.31 29.13 -3.08
N GLY A 139 -0.45 29.22 -2.06
CA GLY A 139 -0.70 30.04 -0.88
C GLY A 139 -1.87 29.49 -0.05
N VAL A 140 -1.60 28.40 0.66
CA VAL A 140 -2.57 27.67 1.49
C VAL A 140 -2.53 28.06 2.96
N GLU A 141 -1.80 29.09 3.35
CA GLU A 141 -1.62 29.51 4.73
C GLU A 141 -2.96 29.81 5.40
N ASN A 142 -3.12 29.25 6.59
CA ASN A 142 -4.32 29.36 7.43
C ASN A 142 -5.61 28.76 6.81
N LEU A 143 -5.54 28.09 5.67
CA LEU A 143 -6.69 27.42 5.07
C LEU A 143 -6.93 26.05 5.70
N ARG A 144 -8.20 25.65 5.69
CA ARG A 144 -8.63 24.28 5.99
C ARG A 144 -8.84 23.52 4.69
N GLY A 145 -8.12 22.42 4.50
CA GLY A 145 -8.16 21.61 3.28
C GLY A 145 -8.78 20.24 3.45
N LEU A 146 -9.16 19.64 2.32
CA LEU A 146 -9.63 18.25 2.21
C LEU A 146 -8.80 17.56 1.13
N ASP A 147 -8.27 16.39 1.48
CA ASP A 147 -7.52 15.47 0.61
C ASP A 147 -8.33 14.18 0.47
N MET A 148 -8.99 13.99 -0.66
CA MET A 148 -9.81 12.82 -0.97
C MET A 148 -9.02 11.81 -1.79
N GLY A 149 -8.94 10.56 -1.31
CA GLY A 149 -8.02 9.56 -1.84
C GLY A 149 -6.60 9.89 -1.40
N CYS A 150 -6.39 10.09 -0.10
CA CYS A 150 -5.16 10.65 0.42
C CYS A 150 -3.93 9.72 0.27
N GLY A 151 -4.14 8.41 0.11
CA GLY A 151 -3.04 7.44 0.03
C GLY A 151 -2.07 7.56 1.19
N THR A 152 -0.80 7.81 0.93
CA THR A 152 0.22 8.07 1.96
C THR A 152 0.02 9.37 2.74
N GLY A 153 -0.94 10.23 2.36
CA GLY A 153 -1.16 11.54 2.96
C GLY A 153 -0.17 12.63 2.50
N VAL A 154 0.64 12.35 1.49
CA VAL A 154 1.71 13.26 1.05
C VAL A 154 1.20 14.66 0.71
N LEU A 155 0.03 14.79 0.06
CA LEU A 155 -0.50 16.10 -0.33
C LEU A 155 -1.00 16.89 0.88
N ALA A 156 -1.66 16.22 1.84
CA ALA A 156 -2.07 16.82 3.10
C ALA A 156 -0.84 17.27 3.92
N ILE A 157 0.24 16.48 3.95
CA ILE A 157 1.50 16.84 4.62
C ILE A 157 2.14 18.06 3.96
N VAL A 158 2.23 18.10 2.62
CA VAL A 158 2.76 19.25 1.88
C VAL A 158 1.95 20.51 2.18
N ALA A 159 0.60 20.44 2.11
CA ALA A 159 -0.27 21.56 2.42
C ALA A 159 -0.05 22.08 3.85
N THR A 160 0.07 21.19 4.82
CA THR A 160 0.31 21.52 6.22
C THR A 160 1.68 22.21 6.40
N LYS A 161 2.73 21.67 5.76
CA LYS A 161 4.08 22.28 5.79
C LYS A 161 4.13 23.64 5.06
N CYS A 162 3.19 23.89 4.11
CA CYS A 162 2.97 25.20 3.50
C CYS A 162 2.10 26.14 4.34
N GLY A 163 1.73 25.77 5.56
CA GLY A 163 1.01 26.62 6.49
C GLY A 163 -0.49 26.45 6.52
N ALA A 164 -1.05 25.39 5.91
CA ALA A 164 -2.46 25.05 6.09
C ALA A 164 -2.79 24.87 7.57
N LYS A 165 -3.92 25.40 8.01
CA LYS A 165 -4.32 25.40 9.42
C LYS A 165 -4.74 24.03 9.90
N ASN A 166 -5.54 23.33 9.10
CA ASN A 166 -5.99 21.97 9.35
C ASN A 166 -6.28 21.27 8.02
N MET A 167 -5.95 20.01 7.95
CA MET A 167 -6.29 19.14 6.83
C MET A 167 -7.20 18.00 7.30
N VAL A 168 -8.10 17.57 6.43
CA VAL A 168 -8.83 16.31 6.56
C VAL A 168 -8.38 15.42 5.40
N ALA A 169 -7.84 14.27 5.71
CA ALA A 169 -7.36 13.27 4.76
C ALA A 169 -8.31 12.07 4.80
N VAL A 170 -8.87 11.70 3.65
CA VAL A 170 -9.88 10.64 3.56
C VAL A 170 -9.42 9.61 2.53
N ASP A 171 -9.47 8.33 2.88
CA ASP A 171 -9.29 7.24 1.94
C ASP A 171 -10.23 6.09 2.25
N ILE A 172 -10.63 5.34 1.23
CA ILE A 172 -11.51 4.19 1.38
C ILE A 172 -10.75 2.92 1.79
N ASP A 173 -9.45 2.90 1.52
CA ASP A 173 -8.57 1.77 1.78
C ASP A 173 -7.95 1.89 3.19
N ASP A 174 -8.19 0.90 4.03
CA ASP A 174 -7.64 0.84 5.39
C ASP A 174 -6.09 0.89 5.40
N TRP A 175 -5.43 0.26 4.41
CA TRP A 175 -3.97 0.30 4.27
C TRP A 175 -3.46 1.71 3.94
N ALA A 176 -4.20 2.45 3.12
CA ALA A 176 -3.88 3.84 2.82
C ALA A 176 -4.06 4.72 4.07
N CYS A 177 -5.13 4.51 4.83
CA CYS A 177 -5.36 5.22 6.10
C CYS A 177 -4.22 4.98 7.09
N ASP A 178 -3.79 3.73 7.27
CA ASP A 178 -2.68 3.37 8.14
C ASP A 178 -1.35 3.98 7.67
N SER A 179 -1.08 3.95 6.36
CA SER A 179 0.09 4.60 5.75
C SER A 179 0.07 6.12 5.97
N CYS A 180 -1.10 6.75 5.82
CA CYS A 180 -1.29 8.17 6.07
C CYS A 180 -1.02 8.51 7.55
N LEU A 181 -1.60 7.76 8.50
CA LEU A 181 -1.38 7.96 9.92
C LEU A 181 0.10 7.87 10.31
N GLU A 182 0.80 6.90 9.78
CA GLU A 182 2.24 6.75 10.01
C GLU A 182 3.04 7.90 9.37
N SER A 183 2.72 8.28 8.14
CA SER A 183 3.40 9.36 7.41
C SER A 183 3.25 10.72 8.10
N ILE A 184 2.06 11.06 8.59
CA ILE A 184 1.82 12.33 9.30
C ILE A 184 2.57 12.38 10.63
N ALA A 185 2.68 11.25 11.35
CA ALA A 185 3.47 11.15 12.57
C ALA A 185 4.97 11.31 12.27
N LEU A 186 5.51 10.61 11.25
CA LEU A 186 6.90 10.73 10.81
C LEU A 186 7.25 12.14 10.35
N SER A 187 6.29 12.83 9.72
CA SER A 187 6.46 14.22 9.27
C SER A 187 6.21 15.27 10.35
N GLY A 188 5.77 14.88 11.56
CA GLY A 188 5.55 15.75 12.72
C GLY A 188 4.36 16.69 12.55
N VAL A 189 3.30 16.26 11.88
CA VAL A 189 2.11 17.07 11.57
C VAL A 189 0.80 16.42 12.05
N GLU A 190 0.87 15.45 12.93
CA GLU A 190 -0.27 14.66 13.44
C GLU A 190 -1.35 15.49 14.13
N ASN A 191 -1.00 16.64 14.68
CA ASN A 191 -1.97 17.53 15.32
C ASN A 191 -2.73 18.44 14.34
N LEU A 192 -2.35 18.42 13.05
CA LEU A 192 -2.88 19.31 12.02
C LEU A 192 -3.62 18.56 10.91
N ILE A 193 -3.55 17.24 10.88
CA ILE A 193 -4.18 16.39 9.88
C ILE A 193 -5.06 15.36 10.58
N GLU A 194 -6.35 15.36 10.25
CA GLU A 194 -7.32 14.36 10.68
C GLU A 194 -7.50 13.32 9.58
N VAL A 195 -7.20 12.04 9.88
CA VAL A 195 -7.39 10.93 8.93
C VAL A 195 -8.73 10.26 9.19
N ARG A 196 -9.50 10.02 8.14
CA ARG A 196 -10.80 9.35 8.20
C ARG A 196 -10.84 8.22 7.17
N CYS A 197 -11.11 7.00 7.61
CA CYS A 197 -11.26 5.84 6.74
C CYS A 197 -12.69 5.72 6.25
N GLY A 198 -12.89 5.66 4.93
CA GLY A 198 -14.19 5.59 4.29
C GLY A 198 -14.29 6.47 3.05
N SER A 199 -15.50 6.73 2.60
CA SER A 199 -15.77 7.54 1.41
C SER A 199 -16.29 8.95 1.77
N MET A 200 -17.01 9.58 0.86
CA MET A 200 -17.60 10.93 1.05
C MET A 200 -18.51 11.04 2.27
N GLU A 201 -19.04 9.94 2.79
CA GLU A 201 -19.84 9.92 4.02
C GLU A 201 -19.02 10.31 5.26
N GLN A 202 -17.71 10.22 5.20
CA GLN A 202 -16.80 10.68 6.26
C GLN A 202 -16.68 12.21 6.32
N VAL A 203 -17.17 12.90 5.31
CA VAL A 203 -17.26 14.37 5.29
C VAL A 203 -18.66 14.77 5.71
N ALA A 204 -18.78 15.39 6.91
CA ALA A 204 -20.08 15.76 7.44
C ALA A 204 -20.82 16.74 6.54
N ALA A 205 -22.14 16.57 6.42
CA ALA A 205 -22.99 17.50 5.68
C ALA A 205 -22.89 18.93 6.29
N GLY A 206 -22.38 19.87 5.49
CA GLY A 206 -22.16 21.25 5.95
C GLY A 206 -20.75 21.52 6.49
N GLU A 207 -19.87 20.54 6.54
CA GLU A 207 -18.44 20.75 6.77
C GLU A 207 -17.86 21.63 5.67
N LYS A 208 -17.09 22.64 6.05
CA LYS A 208 -16.56 23.62 5.11
C LYS A 208 -15.06 23.50 5.00
N PHE A 209 -14.59 23.54 3.79
CA PHE A 209 -13.19 23.67 3.43
C PHE A 209 -12.99 24.96 2.63
N ASP A 210 -11.80 25.53 2.74
CA ASP A 210 -11.49 26.78 2.07
C ASP A 210 -11.07 26.46 0.63
N SER A 211 -11.45 27.34 -0.32
CA SER A 211 -10.91 27.32 -1.67
C SER A 211 -9.84 28.38 -1.80
N SER A 212 -8.63 28.00 -2.22
CA SER A 212 -7.64 29.01 -2.58
C SER A 212 -8.15 29.76 -3.81
N GLY A 213 -8.28 31.07 -3.69
CA GLY A 213 -8.90 31.94 -4.74
C GLY A 213 -8.17 32.00 -6.07
N ARG A 214 -7.23 31.07 -6.34
CA ARG A 214 -6.44 30.97 -7.58
C ARG A 214 -6.69 29.71 -8.41
N SER A 215 -7.46 28.76 -7.94
CA SER A 215 -7.82 27.57 -8.73
C SER A 215 -9.12 26.96 -8.23
N GLN A 216 -10.08 26.84 -9.14
CA GLN A 216 -11.22 25.94 -8.99
C GLN A 216 -10.72 24.54 -9.36
N TRP A 217 -10.44 23.71 -8.37
CA TRP A 217 -10.30 22.27 -8.57
C TRP A 217 -11.39 21.58 -7.76
N CYS A 218 -12.29 20.94 -8.49
CA CYS A 218 -13.26 19.98 -7.94
C CYS A 218 -12.66 18.60 -7.96
#